data_654bcf4806562e9486fa202ab3887738
#
_entry.id   654bcf4806562e9486fa202ab3887738
#
_cell.length_a   1.000
_cell.length_b   1.000
_cell.length_c   1.000
_cell.angle_alpha   90.00
_cell.angle_beta   90.00
_cell.angle_gamma   90.00
#
_symmetry.space_group_name_H-M   'P 1'
#
loop_
_entity.id
_entity.type
_entity.pdbx_description
1 polymer ?
#
loop_
_entity_poly.entity_id
_entity_poly.type
_entity_poly.pdbx_seq_one_letter_code
_entity_poly.pdbx_strand_id
1 'polypeptide(L)'
;MKKMHKALSVACIGMLLATALTGCGGDKKGSGDIIKIGANIEMTGGSASFGKSAQNGIKLAIEETNAKGGVLGKKLELVVADNKSEAAEATNAMQKLIAQDKVVAVIGPNLSSASIAATSVNTGAKVLAISPMGTNPNVTVDKDGKTKDFMFRACFIDPFQGTVMATFAKDNLKAKNVAILIDNSSDYAKGLAQFFKEAFTKGGGKIAAEESYLQKDTDFKATLTKIKATNPDMIYIPGYYQEVGMIVKQAREIGLNVPMAGGDGWDSAKLP
;
A
#
# COMPACT_ATOMS: atom_id res chain seq x y z
N MET A 1 81.49 -1.19 -31.91
CA MET A 1 80.55 -0.77 -30.88
C MET A 1 79.31 -0.04 -31.40
N LYS A 2 79.36 0.76 -32.46
CA LYS A 2 78.18 1.51 -32.99
C LYS A 2 77.07 0.65 -33.65
N LYS A 3 77.37 -0.57 -34.15
CA LYS A 3 76.37 -1.46 -34.79
C LYS A 3 75.55 -2.34 -33.80
N MET A 4 76.05 -2.49 -32.58
CA MET A 4 75.37 -3.33 -31.55
C MET A 4 74.28 -2.53 -30.82
N HIS A 5 74.42 -1.21 -30.71
CA HIS A 5 73.39 -0.37 -30.08
C HIS A 5 72.14 -0.15 -30.94
N LYS A 6 72.28 -0.21 -32.29
CA LYS A 6 71.10 -0.10 -33.18
C LYS A 6 70.23 -1.36 -33.18
N ALA A 7 70.83 -2.53 -33.01
CA ALA A 7 70.07 -3.79 -32.90
C ALA A 7 69.31 -3.93 -31.60
N LEU A 8 69.87 -3.41 -30.49
CA LEU A 8 69.21 -3.45 -29.19
C LEU A 8 68.01 -2.46 -29.11
N SER A 9 68.14 -1.31 -29.79
CA SER A 9 67.05 -0.31 -29.80
C SER A 9 65.83 -0.75 -30.61
N VAL A 10 66.02 -1.52 -31.67
CA VAL A 10 64.89 -2.06 -32.49
C VAL A 10 64.20 -3.22 -31.77
N ALA A 11 64.92 -4.04 -30.98
CA ALA A 11 64.35 -5.12 -30.21
C ALA A 11 63.48 -4.63 -29.03
N CYS A 12 63.86 -3.53 -28.38
CA CYS A 12 63.09 -2.93 -27.30
C CYS A 12 61.80 -2.24 -27.78
N ILE A 13 61.78 -1.65 -28.98
CA ILE A 13 60.57 -1.02 -29.54
C ILE A 13 59.58 -2.09 -30.03
N GLY A 14 60.05 -3.22 -30.54
CA GLY A 14 59.21 -4.34 -30.94
C GLY A 14 58.50 -5.03 -29.75
N MET A 15 59.16 -5.07 -28.57
CA MET A 15 58.55 -5.65 -27.36
C MET A 15 57.55 -4.74 -26.67
N LEU A 16 57.64 -3.43 -26.83
CA LEU A 16 56.66 -2.46 -26.27
C LEU A 16 55.37 -2.36 -27.10
N LEU A 17 55.38 -2.72 -28.38
CA LEU A 17 54.17 -2.77 -29.21
C LEU A 17 53.39 -4.08 -29.07
N ALA A 18 54.01 -5.17 -28.63
CA ALA A 18 53.33 -6.46 -28.45
C ALA A 18 52.54 -6.55 -27.13
N THR A 19 52.81 -5.69 -26.15
CA THR A 19 52.07 -5.65 -24.87
C THR A 19 50.83 -4.76 -24.89
N ALA A 20 50.62 -4.01 -25.97
CA ALA A 20 49.47 -3.13 -26.09
C ALA A 20 48.20 -3.80 -26.70
N LEU A 21 48.31 -5.06 -27.16
CA LEU A 21 47.19 -5.79 -27.79
C LEU A 21 46.57 -6.90 -26.95
N THR A 22 47.04 -7.14 -25.73
CA THR A 22 46.46 -8.15 -24.82
C THR A 22 45.61 -7.55 -23.70
N GLY A 23 45.25 -6.30 -23.79
CA GLY A 23 44.56 -5.56 -22.73
C GLY A 23 43.12 -5.14 -23.04
N CYS A 24 42.31 -5.99 -23.72
CA CYS A 24 40.86 -5.76 -23.79
C CYS A 24 40.08 -7.04 -24.09
N GLY A 25 40.19 -7.99 -23.21
CA GLY A 25 39.40 -9.21 -23.18
C GLY A 25 39.04 -9.59 -21.74
N GLY A 26 38.83 -8.58 -20.90
CA GLY A 26 38.12 -8.74 -19.65
C GLY A 26 36.65 -8.49 -19.95
N ASP A 27 35.86 -9.56 -19.98
CA ASP A 27 34.44 -9.44 -19.74
C ASP A 27 34.27 -8.57 -18.49
N LYS A 28 34.11 -7.26 -18.67
CA LYS A 28 33.38 -6.47 -17.74
C LYS A 28 31.97 -7.07 -17.78
N LYS A 29 31.72 -8.15 -16.99
CA LYS A 29 30.41 -8.30 -16.38
C LYS A 29 30.14 -6.95 -15.73
N GLY A 30 29.45 -6.10 -16.46
CA GLY A 30 29.07 -4.81 -16.01
C GLY A 30 28.40 -5.03 -14.67
N SER A 31 28.90 -4.39 -13.65
CA SER A 31 28.07 -3.96 -12.55
C SER A 31 26.98 -3.11 -13.22
N GLY A 32 25.98 -3.78 -13.80
CA GLY A 32 24.88 -3.15 -14.48
C GLY A 32 24.25 -2.21 -13.47
N ASP A 33 24.14 -0.93 -13.80
CA ASP A 33 23.44 0.03 -12.95
C ASP A 33 22.15 -0.61 -12.47
N ILE A 34 21.93 -0.61 -11.17
CA ILE A 34 20.75 -1.18 -10.54
C ILE A 34 19.66 -0.09 -10.52
N ILE A 35 18.44 -0.48 -10.85
CA ILE A 35 17.26 0.38 -10.69
C ILE A 35 16.60 0.00 -9.38
N LYS A 36 16.60 0.91 -8.39
CA LYS A 36 15.97 0.67 -7.09
C LYS A 36 14.50 1.05 -7.12
N ILE A 37 13.64 0.10 -6.73
CA ILE A 37 12.20 0.29 -6.52
C ILE A 37 11.94 0.25 -5.02
N GLY A 38 11.32 1.30 -4.49
CA GLY A 38 10.91 1.36 -3.09
C GLY A 38 9.62 0.59 -2.85
N ALA A 39 9.48 -0.01 -1.68
CA ALA A 39 8.21 -0.48 -1.15
C ALA A 39 7.99 0.17 0.21
N ASN A 40 7.01 1.07 0.28
CA ASN A 40 6.55 1.69 1.52
C ASN A 40 5.30 0.93 1.97
N ILE A 41 5.45 -0.05 2.85
CA ILE A 41 4.38 -1.00 3.15
C ILE A 41 4.35 -1.36 4.64
N GLU A 42 3.22 -1.88 5.09
CA GLU A 42 2.90 -2.24 6.47
C GLU A 42 3.52 -3.62 6.83
N MET A 43 4.83 -3.68 7.11
CA MET A 43 5.48 -4.94 7.48
C MET A 43 5.18 -5.34 8.92
N THR A 44 4.87 -4.35 9.78
CA THR A 44 4.45 -4.51 11.18
C THR A 44 3.19 -3.68 11.45
N GLY A 45 2.63 -3.80 12.68
CA GLY A 45 1.41 -3.12 13.08
C GLY A 45 0.13 -3.86 12.69
N GLY A 46 -1.00 -3.18 12.83
CA GLY A 46 -2.34 -3.77 12.70
C GLY A 46 -2.67 -4.34 11.33
N SER A 47 -2.06 -3.81 10.28
CA SER A 47 -2.32 -4.19 8.88
C SER A 47 -1.17 -5.00 8.24
N ALA A 48 -0.32 -5.64 9.05
CA ALA A 48 0.85 -6.36 8.56
C ALA A 48 0.55 -7.51 7.58
N SER A 49 -0.67 -8.08 7.60
CA SER A 49 -1.09 -9.08 6.60
C SER A 49 -1.06 -8.52 5.19
N PHE A 50 -1.57 -7.30 5.00
CA PHE A 50 -1.59 -6.61 3.71
C PHE A 50 -0.18 -6.32 3.20
N GLY A 51 0.68 -5.79 4.08
CA GLY A 51 2.07 -5.48 3.71
C GLY A 51 2.86 -6.72 3.28
N LYS A 52 2.69 -7.85 3.98
CA LYS A 52 3.33 -9.12 3.61
C LYS A 52 2.83 -9.64 2.26
N SER A 53 1.51 -9.57 2.02
CA SER A 53 0.92 -9.97 0.74
C SER A 53 1.44 -9.08 -0.41
N ALA A 54 1.43 -7.75 -0.22
CA ALA A 54 1.98 -6.81 -1.19
C ALA A 54 3.47 -7.07 -1.46
N GLN A 55 4.28 -7.30 -0.42
CA GLN A 55 5.70 -7.61 -0.58
C GLN A 55 5.94 -8.85 -1.45
N ASN A 56 5.15 -9.90 -1.26
CA ASN A 56 5.26 -11.12 -2.05
C ASN A 56 4.96 -10.85 -3.54
N GLY A 57 3.89 -10.11 -3.84
CA GLY A 57 3.56 -9.71 -5.21
C GLY A 57 4.64 -8.85 -5.85
N ILE A 58 5.19 -7.87 -5.11
CA ILE A 58 6.28 -7.00 -5.60
C ILE A 58 7.54 -7.83 -5.89
N LYS A 59 7.93 -8.73 -4.98
CA LYS A 59 9.09 -9.60 -5.17
C LYS A 59 8.95 -10.45 -6.42
N LEU A 60 7.79 -11.10 -6.59
CA LEU A 60 7.51 -11.92 -7.76
C LEU A 60 7.65 -11.10 -9.06
N ALA A 61 7.05 -9.93 -9.14
CA ALA A 61 7.13 -9.05 -10.30
C ALA A 61 8.57 -8.62 -10.61
N ILE A 62 9.38 -8.33 -9.59
CA ILE A 62 10.79 -7.98 -9.74
C ILE A 62 11.60 -9.18 -10.22
N GLU A 63 11.39 -10.36 -9.64
CA GLU A 63 12.06 -11.61 -10.04
C GLU A 63 11.78 -11.97 -11.50
N GLU A 64 10.49 -11.93 -11.91
CA GLU A 64 10.09 -12.18 -13.30
C GLU A 64 10.69 -11.16 -14.27
N THR A 65 10.70 -9.88 -13.90
CA THR A 65 11.29 -8.82 -14.72
C THR A 65 12.79 -9.02 -14.86
N ASN A 66 13.45 -9.35 -13.76
CA ASN A 66 14.88 -9.61 -13.75
C ASN A 66 15.27 -10.87 -14.53
N ALA A 67 14.43 -11.92 -14.50
CA ALA A 67 14.66 -13.13 -15.31
C ALA A 67 14.58 -12.83 -16.82
N LYS A 68 13.75 -11.86 -17.24
CA LYS A 68 13.62 -11.40 -18.63
C LYS A 68 14.71 -10.39 -19.05
N GLY A 69 15.71 -10.11 -18.22
CA GLY A 69 16.82 -9.20 -18.54
C GLY A 69 16.75 -7.85 -17.83
N GLY A 70 15.72 -7.60 -17.01
CA GLY A 70 15.52 -6.34 -16.30
C GLY A 70 14.87 -5.25 -17.15
N VAL A 71 15.03 -4.01 -16.76
CA VAL A 71 14.52 -2.84 -17.46
C VAL A 71 15.68 -2.07 -18.09
N LEU A 72 15.65 -1.86 -19.40
CA LEU A 72 16.76 -1.24 -20.16
C LEU A 72 18.12 -1.94 -19.92
N GLY A 73 18.11 -3.25 -19.78
CA GLY A 73 19.31 -4.06 -19.48
C GLY A 73 19.80 -3.97 -18.04
N LYS A 74 19.10 -3.25 -17.16
CA LYS A 74 19.45 -3.08 -15.74
C LYS A 74 18.56 -3.94 -14.85
N LYS A 75 19.14 -4.53 -13.80
CA LYS A 75 18.37 -5.30 -12.81
C LYS A 75 17.58 -4.37 -11.88
N LEU A 76 16.40 -4.82 -11.48
CA LEU A 76 15.62 -4.18 -10.42
C LEU A 76 16.05 -4.70 -9.05
N GLU A 77 16.16 -3.80 -8.07
CA GLU A 77 16.38 -4.10 -6.65
C GLU A 77 15.23 -3.55 -5.83
N LEU A 78 14.67 -4.36 -4.94
CA LEU A 78 13.61 -3.95 -4.03
C LEU A 78 14.20 -3.40 -2.73
N VAL A 79 13.83 -2.18 -2.37
CA VAL A 79 14.14 -1.55 -1.08
C VAL A 79 12.86 -1.42 -0.28
N VAL A 80 12.73 -2.18 0.81
CA VAL A 80 11.54 -2.19 1.66
C VAL A 80 11.71 -1.24 2.84
N ALA A 81 10.71 -0.40 3.09
CA ALA A 81 10.58 0.43 4.28
C ALA A 81 9.26 0.09 4.98
N ASP A 82 9.35 -0.30 6.25
CA ASP A 82 8.20 -0.58 7.10
C ASP A 82 7.58 0.71 7.60
N ASN A 83 6.31 0.95 7.29
CA ASN A 83 5.55 2.10 7.78
C ASN A 83 4.72 1.79 9.04
N LYS A 84 4.86 0.61 9.59
CA LYS A 84 4.26 0.16 10.87
C LYS A 84 2.73 0.32 10.95
N SER A 85 2.05 0.43 9.80
CA SER A 85 0.62 0.73 9.68
C SER A 85 0.23 2.14 10.20
N GLU A 86 1.19 3.09 10.20
CA GLU A 86 1.02 4.44 10.73
C GLU A 86 1.26 5.50 9.66
N ALA A 87 0.38 6.50 9.57
CA ALA A 87 0.46 7.55 8.56
C ALA A 87 1.75 8.40 8.67
N ALA A 88 2.19 8.72 9.90
CA ALA A 88 3.42 9.45 10.14
C ALA A 88 4.66 8.64 9.71
N GLU A 89 4.69 7.34 10.05
CA GLU A 89 5.77 6.45 9.65
C GLU A 89 5.81 6.23 8.13
N ALA A 90 4.65 6.20 7.46
CA ALA A 90 4.59 6.14 6.00
C ALA A 90 5.22 7.39 5.35
N THR A 91 5.05 8.57 5.94
CA THR A 91 5.71 9.79 5.50
C THR A 91 7.23 9.70 5.68
N ASN A 92 7.70 9.24 6.86
CA ASN A 92 9.11 9.04 7.15
C ASN A 92 9.75 7.99 6.22
N ALA A 93 9.06 6.87 5.99
CA ALA A 93 9.48 5.82 5.07
C ALA A 93 9.60 6.34 3.64
N MET A 94 8.65 7.17 3.17
CA MET A 94 8.70 7.79 1.85
C MET A 94 9.91 8.70 1.72
N GLN A 95 10.19 9.54 2.72
CA GLN A 95 11.36 10.41 2.74
C GLN A 95 12.67 9.62 2.68
N LYS A 96 12.78 8.55 3.49
CA LYS A 96 13.96 7.67 3.50
C LYS A 96 14.20 7.03 2.14
N LEU A 97 13.19 6.39 1.57
CA LEU A 97 13.28 5.71 0.27
C LEU A 97 13.76 6.66 -0.83
N ILE A 98 13.22 7.88 -0.86
CA ILE A 98 13.54 8.87 -1.90
C ILE A 98 14.88 9.55 -1.63
N ALA A 99 15.08 10.10 -0.42
CA ALA A 99 16.23 10.96 -0.14
C ALA A 99 17.52 10.17 0.17
N GLN A 100 17.40 9.02 0.84
CA GLN A 100 18.56 8.22 1.26
C GLN A 100 18.81 7.05 0.32
N ASP A 101 17.78 6.23 0.07
CA ASP A 101 17.93 5.01 -0.72
C ASP A 101 17.94 5.28 -2.24
N LYS A 102 17.50 6.49 -2.67
CA LYS A 102 17.50 6.95 -4.08
C LYS A 102 16.69 6.05 -5.01
N VAL A 103 15.53 5.61 -4.56
CA VAL A 103 14.62 4.83 -5.39
C VAL A 103 14.02 5.71 -6.50
N VAL A 104 13.73 5.13 -7.67
CA VAL A 104 13.15 5.86 -8.81
C VAL A 104 11.62 5.87 -8.82
N ALA A 105 11.02 4.91 -8.12
CA ALA A 105 9.56 4.79 -7.93
C ALA A 105 9.28 4.07 -6.63
N VAL A 106 8.06 4.24 -6.09
CA VAL A 106 7.61 3.60 -4.85
C VAL A 106 6.30 2.85 -5.09
N ILE A 107 6.22 1.62 -4.61
CA ILE A 107 4.97 0.85 -4.49
C ILE A 107 4.50 0.99 -3.05
N GLY A 108 3.26 1.44 -2.87
CA GLY A 108 2.69 1.79 -1.56
C GLY A 108 2.66 3.31 -1.31
N PRO A 109 2.18 3.72 -0.12
CA PRO A 109 1.65 2.87 0.95
C PRO A 109 0.37 2.11 0.56
N ASN A 110 0.03 1.03 1.30
CA ASN A 110 -1.19 0.27 1.04
C ASN A 110 -2.43 0.97 1.61
N LEU A 111 -2.34 1.44 2.86
CA LEU A 111 -3.48 2.06 3.55
C LEU A 111 -3.77 3.47 3.01
N SER A 112 -5.07 3.83 2.92
CA SER A 112 -5.50 5.13 2.39
C SER A 112 -4.91 6.30 3.17
N SER A 113 -5.00 6.31 4.51
CA SER A 113 -4.45 7.39 5.36
C SER A 113 -2.94 7.53 5.21
N ALA A 114 -2.23 6.40 5.13
CA ALA A 114 -0.78 6.36 4.91
C ALA A 114 -0.40 6.92 3.52
N SER A 115 -1.15 6.55 2.48
CA SER A 115 -0.97 7.05 1.11
C SER A 115 -1.22 8.55 1.02
N ILE A 116 -2.32 9.03 1.64
CA ILE A 116 -2.67 10.46 1.67
C ILE A 116 -1.57 11.27 2.36
N ALA A 117 -1.10 10.80 3.53
CA ALA A 117 -0.06 11.49 4.30
C ALA A 117 1.29 11.56 3.57
N ALA A 118 1.70 10.47 2.91
CA ALA A 118 2.98 10.39 2.22
C ALA A 118 3.02 11.14 0.87
N THR A 119 1.86 11.49 0.29
CA THR A 119 1.76 12.05 -1.07
C THR A 119 2.55 13.34 -1.27
N SER A 120 2.60 14.22 -0.27
CA SER A 120 3.35 15.48 -0.37
C SER A 120 4.86 15.26 -0.58
N VAL A 121 5.40 14.19 -0.02
CA VAL A 121 6.83 13.86 -0.12
C VAL A 121 7.19 13.40 -1.54
N ASN A 122 6.48 12.40 -2.08
CA ASN A 122 6.78 11.87 -3.40
C ASN A 122 6.45 12.88 -4.52
N THR A 123 5.37 13.67 -4.37
CA THR A 123 5.01 14.73 -5.32
C THR A 123 6.05 15.84 -5.32
N GLY A 124 6.49 16.32 -4.15
CA GLY A 124 7.53 17.33 -4.03
C GLY A 124 8.87 16.89 -4.62
N ALA A 125 9.19 15.61 -4.50
CA ALA A 125 10.39 14.99 -5.09
C ALA A 125 10.22 14.58 -6.57
N LYS A 126 9.00 14.65 -7.12
CA LYS A 126 8.64 14.16 -8.46
C LYS A 126 8.98 12.68 -8.66
N VAL A 127 8.80 11.87 -7.62
CA VAL A 127 8.97 10.43 -7.64
C VAL A 127 7.61 9.77 -7.71
N LEU A 128 7.41 8.91 -8.71
CA LEU A 128 6.15 8.19 -8.90
C LEU A 128 5.89 7.23 -7.74
N ALA A 129 4.66 7.25 -7.20
CA ALA A 129 4.19 6.28 -6.24
C ALA A 129 2.87 5.65 -6.70
N ILE A 130 2.70 4.35 -6.46
CA ILE A 130 1.47 3.61 -6.79
C ILE A 130 0.99 2.92 -5.52
N SER A 131 -0.19 3.31 -5.02
CA SER A 131 -0.86 2.60 -3.94
C SER A 131 -1.58 1.36 -4.48
N PRO A 132 -1.23 0.15 -4.04
CA PRO A 132 -1.91 -1.05 -4.51
C PRO A 132 -3.28 -1.29 -3.87
N MET A 133 -3.56 -0.71 -2.69
CA MET A 133 -4.75 -1.00 -1.89
C MET A 133 -5.47 0.25 -1.34
N GLY A 134 -4.96 1.45 -1.59
CA GLY A 134 -5.55 2.69 -1.07
C GLY A 134 -6.82 3.08 -1.82
N THR A 135 -7.98 2.63 -1.35
CA THR A 135 -9.28 2.74 -2.02
C THR A 135 -9.97 4.09 -1.85
N ASN A 136 -9.58 4.90 -0.84
CA ASN A 136 -10.18 6.22 -0.66
C ASN A 136 -9.87 7.13 -1.86
N PRO A 137 -10.88 7.84 -2.43
CA PRO A 137 -10.67 8.77 -3.54
C PRO A 137 -9.54 9.77 -3.31
N ASN A 138 -9.38 10.25 -2.07
CA ASN A 138 -8.37 11.24 -1.69
C ASN A 138 -6.92 10.74 -1.80
N VAL A 139 -6.70 9.47 -2.07
CA VAL A 139 -5.35 8.96 -2.39
C VAL A 139 -4.81 9.63 -3.66
N THR A 140 -5.63 9.75 -4.70
CA THR A 140 -5.21 10.28 -6.02
C THR A 140 -5.86 11.60 -6.42
N VAL A 141 -6.84 12.07 -5.63
CA VAL A 141 -7.53 13.34 -5.88
C VAL A 141 -7.45 14.19 -4.61
N ASP A 142 -7.25 15.48 -4.73
CA ASP A 142 -7.25 16.39 -3.58
C ASP A 142 -8.68 16.83 -3.20
N LYS A 143 -8.78 17.66 -2.15
CA LYS A 143 -10.06 18.15 -1.65
C LYS A 143 -10.80 19.05 -2.63
N ASP A 144 -10.08 19.63 -3.59
CA ASP A 144 -10.63 20.52 -4.61
C ASP A 144 -11.03 19.75 -5.89
N GLY A 145 -10.90 18.42 -5.87
CA GLY A 145 -11.22 17.53 -6.98
C GLY A 145 -10.12 17.45 -8.04
N LYS A 146 -8.94 18.01 -7.78
CA LYS A 146 -7.81 17.96 -8.70
C LYS A 146 -7.03 16.66 -8.51
N THR A 147 -6.68 16.03 -9.63
CA THR A 147 -5.81 14.85 -9.63
C THR A 147 -4.42 15.21 -9.11
N LYS A 148 -3.91 14.40 -8.18
CA LYS A 148 -2.55 14.55 -7.64
C LYS A 148 -1.52 14.04 -8.64
N ASP A 149 -0.50 14.85 -8.89
CA ASP A 149 0.64 14.44 -9.68
C ASP A 149 1.46 13.38 -8.92
N PHE A 150 2.09 12.46 -9.65
CA PHE A 150 2.99 11.43 -9.12
C PHE A 150 2.38 10.45 -8.11
N MET A 151 1.06 10.50 -7.83
CA MET A 151 0.39 9.52 -6.97
C MET A 151 -0.72 8.79 -7.73
N PHE A 152 -0.57 7.49 -7.86
CA PHE A 152 -1.45 6.59 -8.60
C PHE A 152 -2.02 5.50 -7.68
N ARG A 153 -3.03 4.77 -8.18
CA ARG A 153 -3.54 3.55 -7.52
C ARG A 153 -3.74 2.44 -8.54
N ALA A 154 -3.72 1.20 -8.06
CA ALA A 154 -3.99 0.00 -8.83
C ALA A 154 -5.09 -0.85 -8.18
N CYS A 155 -6.14 -0.21 -7.64
CA CYS A 155 -7.30 -0.85 -7.02
C CYS A 155 -8.59 -0.08 -7.36
N PHE A 156 -9.74 -0.65 -6.99
CA PHE A 156 -11.04 0.04 -7.05
C PHE A 156 -11.15 1.16 -6.00
N ILE A 157 -12.30 1.84 -5.91
CA ILE A 157 -12.51 2.97 -5.02
C ILE A 157 -13.71 2.79 -4.10
N ASP A 158 -13.68 3.42 -2.93
CA ASP A 158 -14.71 3.33 -1.88
C ASP A 158 -16.13 3.68 -2.33
N PRO A 159 -16.40 4.63 -3.24
CA PRO A 159 -17.75 4.88 -3.75
C PRO A 159 -18.40 3.62 -4.34
N PHE A 160 -17.63 2.79 -5.04
CA PHE A 160 -18.11 1.53 -5.58
C PHE A 160 -18.43 0.54 -4.46
N GLN A 161 -17.51 0.32 -3.51
CA GLN A 161 -17.71 -0.58 -2.37
C GLN A 161 -18.93 -0.19 -1.53
N GLY A 162 -19.03 1.10 -1.17
CA GLY A 162 -20.14 1.62 -0.38
C GLY A 162 -21.49 1.39 -1.05
N THR A 163 -21.59 1.62 -2.36
CA THR A 163 -22.81 1.39 -3.14
C THR A 163 -23.16 -0.09 -3.22
N VAL A 164 -22.18 -0.97 -3.49
CA VAL A 164 -22.40 -2.41 -3.56
C VAL A 164 -22.88 -2.96 -2.21
N MET A 165 -22.25 -2.56 -1.11
CA MET A 165 -22.64 -2.99 0.22
C MET A 165 -24.02 -2.46 0.64
N ALA A 166 -24.37 -1.23 0.29
CA ALA A 166 -25.69 -0.67 0.54
C ALA A 166 -26.79 -1.44 -0.24
N THR A 167 -26.52 -1.81 -1.48
CA THR A 167 -27.41 -2.65 -2.30
C THR A 167 -27.54 -4.03 -1.67
N PHE A 168 -26.44 -4.68 -1.26
CA PHE A 168 -26.45 -5.97 -0.59
C PHE A 168 -27.27 -5.95 0.71
N ALA A 169 -27.02 -4.95 1.56
CA ALA A 169 -27.77 -4.77 2.81
C ALA A 169 -29.30 -4.69 2.56
N LYS A 170 -29.70 -3.89 1.57
CA LYS A 170 -31.10 -3.69 1.22
C LYS A 170 -31.70 -4.93 0.52
N ASP A 171 -31.06 -5.40 -0.53
CA ASP A 171 -31.68 -6.35 -1.45
C ASP A 171 -31.50 -7.81 -1.00
N ASN A 172 -30.40 -8.14 -0.33
CA ASN A 172 -30.11 -9.50 0.14
C ASN A 172 -30.48 -9.68 1.62
N LEU A 173 -30.01 -8.79 2.49
CA LEU A 173 -30.29 -8.88 3.92
C LEU A 173 -31.66 -8.29 4.31
N LYS A 174 -32.33 -7.56 3.40
CA LYS A 174 -33.61 -6.86 3.65
C LYS A 174 -33.52 -5.88 4.82
N ALA A 175 -32.32 -5.37 5.11
CA ALA A 175 -32.10 -4.44 6.19
C ALA A 175 -32.77 -3.09 5.90
N LYS A 176 -33.48 -2.57 6.89
CA LYS A 176 -34.15 -1.26 6.87
C LYS A 176 -33.44 -0.26 7.77
N ASN A 177 -32.91 -0.74 8.89
CA ASN A 177 -32.22 0.06 9.90
C ASN A 177 -30.81 -0.51 10.11
N VAL A 178 -29.77 0.24 9.73
CA VAL A 178 -28.38 -0.19 9.85
C VAL A 178 -27.64 0.68 10.83
N ALA A 179 -26.90 0.09 11.75
CA ALA A 179 -25.92 0.83 12.54
C ALA A 179 -24.57 0.84 11.81
N ILE A 180 -23.83 1.93 11.94
CA ILE A 180 -22.46 2.04 11.41
C ILE A 180 -21.52 2.20 12.60
N LEU A 181 -20.42 1.43 12.60
CA LEU A 181 -19.35 1.54 13.59
C LEU A 181 -18.03 1.82 12.87
N ILE A 182 -17.49 3.03 13.04
CA ILE A 182 -16.46 3.63 12.19
C ILE A 182 -15.14 3.72 12.94
N ASP A 183 -14.04 3.28 12.32
CA ASP A 183 -12.70 3.68 12.76
C ASP A 183 -12.47 5.17 12.42
N ASN A 184 -12.58 6.02 13.44
CA ASN A 184 -12.49 7.48 13.26
C ASN A 184 -11.04 7.96 13.00
N SER A 185 -10.05 7.12 13.18
CA SER A 185 -8.64 7.39 12.84
C SER A 185 -8.28 7.08 11.39
N SER A 186 -9.17 6.39 10.65
CA SER A 186 -8.93 5.93 9.28
C SER A 186 -9.70 6.72 8.23
N ASP A 187 -8.98 7.31 7.25
CA ASP A 187 -9.63 7.98 6.11
C ASP A 187 -10.38 6.99 5.22
N TYR A 188 -9.90 5.73 5.12
CA TYR A 188 -10.61 4.63 4.48
C TYR A 188 -11.97 4.40 5.14
N ALA A 189 -11.99 4.17 6.45
CA ALA A 189 -13.20 3.85 7.18
C ALA A 189 -14.23 4.99 7.14
N LYS A 190 -13.78 6.24 7.32
CA LYS A 190 -14.64 7.43 7.23
C LYS A 190 -15.24 7.60 5.84
N GLY A 191 -14.42 7.47 4.80
CA GLY A 191 -14.89 7.61 3.42
C GLY A 191 -15.87 6.50 3.04
N LEU A 192 -15.54 5.26 3.35
CA LEU A 192 -16.38 4.11 3.05
C LEU A 192 -17.73 4.15 3.81
N ALA A 193 -17.71 4.57 5.09
CA ALA A 193 -18.94 4.81 5.86
C ALA A 193 -19.83 5.85 5.20
N GLN A 194 -19.26 6.95 4.72
CA GLN A 194 -20.00 8.01 4.05
C GLN A 194 -20.68 7.50 2.78
N PHE A 195 -19.94 6.82 1.89
CA PHE A 195 -20.49 6.31 0.63
C PHE A 195 -21.57 5.24 0.86
N PHE A 196 -21.38 4.36 1.84
CA PHE A 196 -22.43 3.42 2.25
C PHE A 196 -23.67 4.15 2.74
N LYS A 197 -23.53 5.08 3.67
CA LYS A 197 -24.62 5.88 4.25
C LYS A 197 -25.42 6.60 3.17
N GLU A 198 -24.73 7.30 2.25
CA GLU A 198 -25.37 8.01 1.14
C GLU A 198 -26.17 7.05 0.24
N ALA A 199 -25.57 5.95 -0.18
CA ALA A 199 -26.24 4.98 -1.04
C ALA A 199 -27.41 4.27 -0.34
N PHE A 200 -27.24 3.88 0.93
CA PHE A 200 -28.25 3.18 1.71
C PHE A 200 -29.46 4.07 2.00
N THR A 201 -29.24 5.33 2.42
CA THR A 201 -30.33 6.27 2.70
C THR A 201 -31.05 6.71 1.43
N LYS A 202 -30.32 6.94 0.33
CA LYS A 202 -30.93 7.17 -1.00
C LYS A 202 -31.82 6.00 -1.44
N GLY A 203 -31.44 4.77 -1.06
CA GLY A 203 -32.24 3.57 -1.29
C GLY A 203 -33.43 3.38 -0.36
N GLY A 204 -33.74 4.35 0.55
CA GLY A 204 -34.84 4.32 1.51
C GLY A 204 -34.53 3.65 2.85
N GLY A 205 -33.26 3.26 3.09
CA GLY A 205 -32.79 2.73 4.38
C GLY A 205 -32.59 3.84 5.41
N LYS A 206 -32.50 3.46 6.69
CA LYS A 206 -32.27 4.38 7.82
C LYS A 206 -30.98 3.99 8.55
N ILE A 207 -30.21 4.98 8.97
CA ILE A 207 -29.08 4.77 9.88
C ILE A 207 -29.61 4.85 11.31
N ALA A 208 -29.63 3.72 11.99
CA ALA A 208 -30.16 3.57 13.35
C ALA A 208 -29.19 4.13 14.42
N ALA A 209 -27.88 3.98 14.17
CA ALA A 209 -26.82 4.53 15.00
C ALA A 209 -25.58 4.78 14.16
N GLU A 210 -24.78 5.75 14.55
CA GLU A 210 -23.44 5.99 14.01
C GLU A 210 -22.51 6.18 15.20
N GLU A 211 -21.67 5.19 15.45
CA GLU A 211 -20.73 5.15 16.56
C GLU A 211 -19.30 5.01 16.01
N SER A 212 -18.32 5.30 16.83
CA SER A 212 -16.91 5.24 16.40
C SER A 212 -16.00 4.61 17.44
N TYR A 213 -14.84 4.16 16.95
CA TYR A 213 -13.70 3.72 17.72
C TYR A 213 -12.41 4.29 17.12
N LEU A 214 -11.29 4.07 17.76
CA LEU A 214 -9.97 4.41 17.24
C LEU A 214 -9.16 3.13 16.99
N GLN A 215 -8.29 3.19 16.01
CA GLN A 215 -7.33 2.13 15.74
C GLN A 215 -6.56 1.79 17.04
N LYS A 216 -6.35 0.50 17.30
CA LYS A 216 -5.75 -0.07 18.51
C LYS A 216 -6.65 -0.10 19.75
N ASP A 217 -7.90 0.35 19.66
CA ASP A 217 -8.86 0.07 20.71
C ASP A 217 -9.06 -1.45 20.86
N THR A 218 -9.27 -1.90 22.08
CA THR A 218 -9.43 -3.33 22.40
C THR A 218 -10.73 -3.66 23.11
N ASP A 219 -11.44 -2.65 23.60
CA ASP A 219 -12.75 -2.79 24.26
C ASP A 219 -13.82 -1.98 23.54
N PHE A 220 -14.81 -2.68 23.04
CA PHE A 220 -15.91 -2.10 22.24
C PHE A 220 -17.27 -2.31 22.90
N LYS A 221 -17.33 -2.94 24.09
CA LYS A 221 -18.60 -3.36 24.71
C LYS A 221 -19.55 -2.20 25.00
N ALA A 222 -19.03 -1.07 25.47
CA ALA A 222 -19.85 0.11 25.72
C ALA A 222 -20.50 0.64 24.43
N THR A 223 -19.72 0.79 23.36
CA THR A 223 -20.20 1.25 22.06
C THR A 223 -21.17 0.24 21.43
N LEU A 224 -20.84 -1.05 21.50
CA LEU A 224 -21.72 -2.12 21.01
C LEU A 224 -23.04 -2.20 21.79
N THR A 225 -23.04 -1.89 23.10
CA THR A 225 -24.27 -1.82 23.91
C THR A 225 -25.18 -0.68 23.44
N LYS A 226 -24.63 0.49 23.11
CA LYS A 226 -25.40 1.59 22.53
C LYS A 226 -26.01 1.18 21.18
N ILE A 227 -25.22 0.57 20.30
CA ILE A 227 -25.70 0.06 19.01
C ILE A 227 -26.83 -0.96 19.23
N LYS A 228 -26.65 -1.92 20.14
CA LYS A 228 -27.66 -2.94 20.47
C LYS A 228 -28.99 -2.30 20.87
N ALA A 229 -28.99 -1.21 21.64
CA ALA A 229 -30.19 -0.53 22.09
C ALA A 229 -31.02 0.07 20.95
N THR A 230 -30.44 0.28 19.77
CA THR A 230 -31.14 0.80 18.57
C THR A 230 -31.84 -0.28 17.75
N ASN A 231 -31.71 -1.56 18.12
CA ASN A 231 -32.26 -2.71 17.39
C ASN A 231 -31.97 -2.64 15.87
N PRO A 232 -30.72 -2.59 15.42
CA PRO A 232 -30.41 -2.55 14.00
C PRO A 232 -30.66 -3.91 13.35
N ASP A 233 -30.99 -3.93 12.06
CA ASP A 233 -31.11 -5.15 11.25
C ASP A 233 -29.72 -5.68 10.84
N MET A 234 -28.72 -4.81 10.82
CA MET A 234 -27.34 -5.08 10.43
C MET A 234 -26.40 -4.03 11.04
N ILE A 235 -25.14 -4.40 11.24
CA ILE A 235 -24.06 -3.45 11.57
C ILE A 235 -23.09 -3.40 10.41
N TYR A 236 -22.83 -2.21 9.86
CA TYR A 236 -21.78 -1.96 8.90
C TYR A 236 -20.53 -1.46 9.61
N ILE A 237 -19.40 -2.13 9.42
CA ILE A 237 -18.15 -1.84 10.11
C ILE A 237 -17.04 -1.63 9.07
N PRO A 238 -16.94 -0.43 8.45
CA PRO A 238 -15.82 -0.08 7.60
C PRO A 238 -14.57 0.09 8.46
N GLY A 239 -13.68 -0.89 8.43
CA GLY A 239 -12.49 -0.94 9.25
C GLY A 239 -11.57 -2.07 8.82
N TYR A 240 -10.48 -2.26 9.55
CA TYR A 240 -9.52 -3.30 9.25
C TYR A 240 -9.70 -4.52 10.12
N TYR A 241 -9.28 -5.68 9.62
CA TYR A 241 -9.48 -7.00 10.18
C TYR A 241 -9.07 -7.13 11.65
N GLN A 242 -8.08 -6.38 12.14
CA GLN A 242 -7.58 -6.51 13.50
C GLN A 242 -8.63 -6.10 14.54
N GLU A 243 -9.18 -4.90 14.45
CA GLU A 243 -10.23 -4.39 15.34
C GLU A 243 -11.56 -5.09 15.07
N VAL A 244 -11.87 -5.33 13.80
CA VAL A 244 -13.12 -5.99 13.37
C VAL A 244 -13.27 -7.37 14.02
N GLY A 245 -12.23 -8.18 14.04
CA GLY A 245 -12.27 -9.49 14.71
C GLY A 245 -12.66 -9.40 16.19
N MET A 246 -12.11 -8.40 16.91
CA MET A 246 -12.44 -8.14 18.31
C MET A 246 -13.86 -7.58 18.47
N ILE A 247 -14.27 -6.67 17.59
CA ILE A 247 -15.62 -6.09 17.58
C ILE A 247 -16.66 -7.19 17.40
N VAL A 248 -16.51 -8.04 16.38
CA VAL A 248 -17.44 -9.15 16.11
C VAL A 248 -17.52 -10.09 17.31
N LYS A 249 -16.37 -10.49 17.87
CA LYS A 249 -16.33 -11.34 19.06
C LYS A 249 -17.09 -10.72 20.23
N GLN A 250 -16.79 -9.47 20.59
CA GLN A 250 -17.42 -8.79 21.73
C GLN A 250 -18.91 -8.52 21.49
N ALA A 251 -19.32 -8.27 20.25
CA ALA A 251 -20.73 -8.17 19.91
C ALA A 251 -21.49 -9.46 20.20
N ARG A 252 -20.93 -10.61 19.83
CA ARG A 252 -21.52 -11.93 20.14
C ARG A 252 -21.56 -12.20 21.64
N GLU A 253 -20.53 -11.82 22.39
CA GLU A 253 -20.47 -11.96 23.85
C GLU A 253 -21.63 -11.22 24.56
N ILE A 254 -22.03 -10.05 24.04
CA ILE A 254 -23.17 -9.31 24.61
C ILE A 254 -24.53 -9.69 24.00
N GLY A 255 -24.56 -10.74 23.17
CA GLY A 255 -25.79 -11.23 22.52
C GLY A 255 -26.30 -10.32 21.40
N LEU A 256 -25.42 -9.59 20.71
CA LEU A 256 -25.74 -8.81 19.51
C LEU A 256 -25.46 -9.69 18.28
N ASN A 257 -26.52 -10.40 17.82
CA ASN A 257 -26.40 -11.46 16.82
C ASN A 257 -26.83 -11.08 15.39
N VAL A 258 -27.03 -9.77 15.13
CA VAL A 258 -27.37 -9.30 13.79
C VAL A 258 -26.22 -9.53 12.81
N PRO A 259 -26.49 -9.59 11.49
CA PRO A 259 -25.45 -9.61 10.46
C PRO A 259 -24.48 -8.44 10.62
N MET A 260 -23.20 -8.71 10.41
CA MET A 260 -22.13 -7.70 10.37
C MET A 260 -21.41 -7.82 9.04
N ALA A 261 -21.13 -6.70 8.42
CA ALA A 261 -20.42 -6.63 7.16
C ALA A 261 -19.48 -5.42 7.12
N GLY A 262 -18.48 -5.50 6.25
CA GLY A 262 -17.50 -4.43 6.04
C GLY A 262 -17.11 -4.29 4.57
N GLY A 263 -15.91 -3.87 4.32
CA GLY A 263 -15.31 -3.75 3.01
C GLY A 263 -14.08 -4.66 2.87
N ASP A 264 -13.26 -4.37 1.88
CA ASP A 264 -12.01 -5.08 1.57
C ASP A 264 -11.00 -5.08 2.73
N GLY A 265 -11.11 -4.14 3.66
CA GLY A 265 -10.30 -4.12 4.90
C GLY A 265 -10.48 -5.33 5.81
N TRP A 266 -11.48 -6.18 5.55
CA TRP A 266 -11.71 -7.44 6.26
C TRP A 266 -10.94 -8.61 5.64
N ASP A 267 -10.41 -8.46 4.43
CA ASP A 267 -9.72 -9.55 3.71
C ASP A 267 -8.40 -9.91 4.38
N SER A 268 -8.46 -10.83 5.31
CA SER A 268 -7.30 -11.37 6.00
C SER A 268 -7.53 -12.79 6.48
N ALA A 269 -6.56 -13.66 6.30
CA ALA A 269 -6.55 -15.01 6.87
C ALA A 269 -6.56 -15.02 8.43
N LYS A 270 -6.47 -13.85 9.07
CA LYS A 270 -6.60 -13.70 10.52
C LYS A 270 -8.04 -13.55 10.99
N LEU A 271 -8.97 -13.23 10.09
CA LEU A 271 -10.39 -13.33 10.39
C LEU A 271 -10.82 -14.79 10.22
N PRO A 272 -11.63 -15.34 11.16
CA PRO A 272 -12.14 -16.70 11.08
C PRO A 272 -13.14 -16.88 9.94
#